data_16ca8534dea4a6e521509432909fe0b7
#
_entry.id   16ca8534dea4a6e521509432909fe0b7
#
_cell.length_a   1.000
_cell.length_b   1.000
_cell.length_c   1.000
_cell.angle_alpha   90.00
_cell.angle_beta   90.00
_cell.angle_gamma   90.00
#
_symmetry.space_group_name_H-M   'P 1'
#
loop_
_entity.id
_entity.type
_entity.pdbx_description
1 polymer ?
#
loop_
_entity_poly.entity_id
_entity_poly.type
_entity_poly.pdbx_seq_one_letter_code
_entity_poly.pdbx_strand_id
1 'polypeptide(L)'
;MKKTIIKAVCIVLAVLLIALLVVSAAFRRITVTSGSQFVDKCPRLAWPGQEVTVTTAVVSDGEIYVNGVDGRYVRPGVFVFTMPEEDVRLKVTVIAFPDGA
;
A
#
# COMPACT_ATOMS: atom_id res chain seq x y z
N MET A 1 -17.68 -44.62 -4.97
CA MET A 1 -16.38 -44.00 -4.66
C MET A 1 -16.10 -42.74 -5.48
N LYS A 2 -16.28 -42.78 -6.79
CA LYS A 2 -16.05 -41.56 -7.64
C LYS A 2 -16.92 -40.36 -7.23
N LYS A 3 -18.20 -40.60 -6.85
CA LYS A 3 -19.11 -39.54 -6.42
C LYS A 3 -18.65 -38.85 -5.12
N THR A 4 -18.06 -39.59 -4.19
CA THR A 4 -17.54 -39.03 -2.94
C THR A 4 -16.31 -38.17 -3.18
N ILE A 5 -15.43 -38.58 -4.07
CA ILE A 5 -14.23 -37.81 -4.45
C ILE A 5 -14.63 -36.51 -5.13
N ILE A 6 -15.61 -36.54 -6.04
CA ILE A 6 -16.12 -35.35 -6.71
C ILE A 6 -16.73 -34.36 -5.73
N LYS A 7 -17.51 -34.82 -4.75
CA LYS A 7 -18.08 -33.99 -3.71
C LYS A 7 -16.99 -33.34 -2.86
N ALA A 8 -15.97 -34.10 -2.47
CA ALA A 8 -14.84 -33.56 -1.68
C ALA A 8 -14.08 -32.50 -2.48
N VAL A 9 -13.82 -32.71 -3.75
CA VAL A 9 -13.15 -31.74 -4.61
C VAL A 9 -13.98 -30.47 -4.77
N CYS A 10 -15.31 -30.60 -4.96
CA CYS A 10 -16.21 -29.44 -5.06
C CYS A 10 -16.20 -28.61 -3.78
N ILE A 11 -16.21 -29.24 -2.59
CA ILE A 11 -16.15 -28.55 -1.31
C ILE A 11 -14.83 -27.81 -1.15
N VAL A 12 -13.70 -28.44 -1.47
CA VAL A 12 -12.38 -27.82 -1.40
C VAL A 12 -12.31 -26.61 -2.34
N LEU A 13 -12.79 -26.74 -3.57
CA LEU A 13 -12.81 -25.64 -4.54
C LEU A 13 -13.69 -24.48 -4.04
N ALA A 14 -14.85 -24.76 -3.47
CA ALA A 14 -15.73 -23.73 -2.92
C ALA A 14 -15.07 -22.98 -1.76
N VAL A 15 -14.41 -23.70 -0.86
CA VAL A 15 -13.67 -23.09 0.26
C VAL A 15 -12.54 -22.21 -0.24
N LEU A 16 -11.78 -22.66 -1.24
CA LEU A 16 -10.71 -21.87 -1.85
C LEU A 16 -11.24 -20.61 -2.50
N LEU A 17 -12.36 -20.68 -3.22
CA LEU A 17 -12.99 -19.52 -3.84
C LEU A 17 -13.46 -18.51 -2.80
N ILE A 18 -14.08 -18.95 -1.72
CA ILE A 18 -14.52 -18.09 -0.63
C ILE A 18 -13.32 -17.44 0.04
N ALA A 19 -12.25 -18.18 0.29
CA ALA A 19 -11.03 -17.65 0.88
C ALA A 19 -10.41 -16.57 -0.01
N LEU A 20 -10.36 -16.79 -1.33
CA LEU A 20 -9.86 -15.80 -2.29
C LEU A 20 -10.72 -14.54 -2.30
N LEU A 21 -12.04 -14.67 -2.27
CA LEU A 21 -12.96 -13.53 -2.20
C LEU A 21 -12.77 -12.72 -0.91
N VAL A 22 -12.64 -13.38 0.22
CA VAL A 22 -12.41 -12.72 1.52
C VAL A 22 -11.08 -11.98 1.50
N VAL A 23 -10.01 -12.60 1.03
CA VAL A 23 -8.69 -11.96 0.92
C VAL A 23 -8.76 -10.75 0.00
N SER A 24 -9.40 -10.85 -1.16
CA SER A 24 -9.56 -9.73 -2.10
C SER A 24 -10.36 -8.59 -1.48
N ALA A 25 -11.41 -8.89 -0.72
CA ALA A 25 -12.22 -7.88 -0.04
C ALA A 25 -11.48 -7.23 1.13
N ALA A 26 -10.52 -7.92 1.75
CA ALA A 26 -9.72 -7.38 2.85
C ALA A 26 -8.63 -6.40 2.38
N PHE A 27 -8.17 -6.52 1.15
CA PHE A 27 -7.18 -5.59 0.60
C PHE A 27 -7.77 -4.20 0.37
N ARG A 28 -7.01 -3.19 0.73
CA ARG A 28 -7.34 -1.79 0.46
C ARG A 28 -6.34 -1.21 -0.53
N ARG A 29 -6.79 -0.26 -1.31
CA ARG A 29 -5.98 0.36 -2.35
C ARG A 29 -5.14 1.49 -1.79
N ILE A 30 -3.93 1.59 -2.31
CA ILE A 30 -3.04 2.72 -2.08
C ILE A 30 -2.85 3.41 -3.43
N THR A 31 -3.30 4.65 -3.52
CA THR A 31 -3.22 5.44 -4.74
C THR A 31 -2.40 6.70 -4.49
N VAL A 32 -1.42 6.98 -5.33
CA VAL A 32 -0.70 8.24 -5.30
C VAL A 32 -1.44 9.22 -6.21
N THR A 33 -2.11 10.19 -5.62
CA THR A 33 -2.95 11.15 -6.35
C THR A 33 -2.17 12.34 -6.90
N SER A 34 -1.01 12.63 -6.32
CA SER A 34 -0.19 13.77 -6.72
C SER A 34 1.28 13.48 -6.41
N GLY A 35 2.19 13.91 -7.26
CA GLY A 35 3.63 13.73 -7.04
C GLY A 35 4.13 12.31 -7.29
N SER A 36 3.43 11.53 -8.09
CA SER A 36 3.82 10.13 -8.38
C SER A 36 5.20 10.02 -9.01
N GLN A 37 5.66 11.05 -9.72
CA GLN A 37 7.00 11.09 -10.33
C GLN A 37 8.12 11.05 -9.28
N PHE A 38 7.84 11.41 -8.03
CA PHE A 38 8.81 11.38 -6.93
C PHE A 38 8.78 10.07 -6.16
N VAL A 39 7.83 9.21 -6.44
CA VAL A 39 7.69 7.91 -5.77
C VAL A 39 8.48 6.86 -6.55
N ASP A 40 9.44 6.23 -5.87
CA ASP A 40 10.25 5.17 -6.46
C ASP A 40 9.52 3.82 -6.35
N LYS A 41 9.07 3.48 -5.14
CA LYS A 41 8.31 2.26 -4.87
C LYS A 41 7.16 2.54 -3.92
N CYS A 42 6.00 2.04 -4.27
CA CYS A 42 4.81 2.09 -3.42
C CYS A 42 3.92 0.90 -3.73
N PRO A 43 3.57 0.08 -2.73
CA PRO A 43 2.59 -0.99 -2.94
C PRO A 43 1.25 -0.40 -3.35
N ARG A 44 0.53 -1.08 -4.20
CA ARG A 44 -0.80 -0.65 -4.65
C ARG A 44 -1.93 -1.20 -3.78
N LEU A 45 -1.65 -2.27 -3.07
CA LEU A 45 -2.61 -2.96 -2.22
C LEU A 45 -1.94 -3.35 -0.91
N ALA A 46 -2.69 -3.22 0.17
CA ALA A 46 -2.29 -3.71 1.47
C ALA A 46 -3.53 -4.03 2.30
N TRP A 47 -3.42 -4.97 3.22
CA TRP A 47 -4.50 -5.24 4.16
C TRP A 47 -4.37 -4.37 5.40
N PRO A 48 -5.50 -4.09 6.09
CA PRO A 48 -5.49 -3.29 7.31
C PRO A 48 -4.53 -3.87 8.35
N GLY A 49 -3.74 -2.99 8.98
CA GLY A 49 -2.75 -3.38 9.96
C GLY A 49 -1.39 -3.74 9.40
N GLN A 50 -1.25 -3.91 8.09
CA GLN A 50 0.02 -4.18 7.45
C GLN A 50 0.91 -2.94 7.48
N GLU A 51 2.20 -3.14 7.74
CA GLU A 51 3.18 -2.06 7.60
C GLU A 51 3.52 -1.86 6.13
N VAL A 52 3.35 -0.64 5.65
CA VAL A 52 3.59 -0.27 4.25
C VAL A 52 4.78 0.66 4.18
N THR A 53 5.72 0.35 3.28
CA THR A 53 6.91 1.16 3.05
C THR A 53 6.80 1.84 1.70
N VAL A 54 6.90 3.16 1.69
CA VAL A 54 6.92 3.99 0.47
C VAL A 54 8.32 4.57 0.31
N THR A 55 8.93 4.30 -0.83
CA THR A 55 10.24 4.81 -1.16
C THR A 55 10.11 5.95 -2.15
N THR A 56 10.72 7.09 -1.85
CA THR A 56 10.69 8.28 -2.69
C THR A 56 12.08 8.68 -3.11
N ALA A 57 12.17 9.55 -4.13
CA ALA A 57 13.42 10.19 -4.48
C ALA A 57 13.90 11.11 -3.35
N VAL A 58 15.20 11.35 -3.28
CA VAL A 58 15.79 12.31 -2.34
C VAL A 58 16.31 13.48 -3.15
N VAL A 59 15.88 14.68 -2.79
CA VAL A 59 16.31 15.91 -3.46
C VAL A 59 17.26 16.70 -2.56
N SER A 60 18.31 17.29 -3.16
CA SER A 60 19.31 18.06 -2.40
C SER A 60 18.83 19.44 -1.99
N ASP A 61 17.89 20.03 -2.75
CA ASP A 61 17.43 21.41 -2.58
C ASP A 61 16.11 21.52 -1.84
N GLY A 62 15.61 20.42 -1.26
CA GLY A 62 14.31 20.43 -0.62
C GLY A 62 14.01 19.14 0.11
N GLU A 63 12.78 19.00 0.53
CA GLU A 63 12.27 17.80 1.20
C GLU A 63 11.02 17.30 0.48
N ILE A 64 10.86 16.00 0.47
CA ILE A 64 9.67 15.35 -0.08
C ILE A 64 8.80 14.89 1.10
N TYR A 65 7.55 15.31 1.09
CA TYR A 65 6.57 14.95 2.11
C TYR A 65 5.48 14.08 1.53
N VAL A 66 5.15 13.03 2.26
CA VAL A 66 4.03 12.13 1.93
C VAL A 66 2.88 12.47 2.87
N ASN A 67 1.74 12.86 2.30
CA ASN A 67 0.53 13.20 3.02
C ASN A 67 -0.60 12.25 2.65
N GLY A 68 -1.63 12.20 3.48
CA GLY A 68 -2.83 11.38 3.26
C GLY A 68 -2.97 10.21 4.23
N VAL A 69 -1.93 9.95 5.04
CA VAL A 69 -1.94 8.91 6.06
C VAL A 69 -0.93 9.27 7.14
N ASP A 70 -1.20 8.83 8.35
CA ASP A 70 -0.28 8.99 9.47
C ASP A 70 0.85 7.96 9.36
N GLY A 71 2.08 8.46 9.31
CA GLY A 71 3.24 7.60 9.20
C GLY A 71 4.49 8.32 9.68
N ARG A 72 5.63 7.71 9.47
CA ARG A 72 6.92 8.24 9.90
C ARG A 72 7.99 8.02 8.84
N TYR A 73 8.98 8.88 8.84
CA TYR A 73 10.19 8.71 8.04
C TYR A 73 11.21 7.90 8.84
N VAL A 74 11.59 6.76 8.31
CA VAL A 74 12.65 5.92 8.90
C VAL A 74 14.01 6.51 8.56
N ARG A 75 14.11 7.06 7.35
CA ARG A 75 15.28 7.76 6.83
C ARG A 75 14.83 8.62 5.65
N PRO A 76 15.65 9.55 5.15
CA PRO A 76 15.29 10.32 3.96
C PRO A 76 14.92 9.40 2.79
N GLY A 77 13.77 9.65 2.19
CA GLY A 77 13.27 8.86 1.07
C GLY A 77 12.54 7.57 1.46
N VAL A 78 12.41 7.25 2.74
CA VAL A 78 11.70 6.04 3.20
C VAL A 78 10.63 6.41 4.23
N PHE A 79 9.38 6.32 3.80
CA PHE A 79 8.21 6.60 4.62
C PHE A 79 7.48 5.30 4.93
N VAL A 80 7.11 5.09 6.19
CA VAL A 80 6.44 3.88 6.67
C VAL A 80 5.14 4.26 7.38
N PHE A 81 4.08 3.57 7.06
CA PHE A 81 2.80 3.73 7.74
C PHE A 81 2.11 2.37 7.93
N THR A 82 1.18 2.33 8.88
CA THR A 82 0.32 1.17 9.08
C THR A 82 -0.94 1.36 8.26
N MET A 83 -1.29 0.37 7.44
CA MET A 83 -2.46 0.44 6.57
C MET A 83 -3.74 0.57 7.40
N PRO A 84 -4.56 1.62 7.17
CA PRO A 84 -5.85 1.75 7.83
C PRO A 84 -6.90 0.82 7.23
N GLU A 85 -8.11 0.82 7.78
CA GLU A 85 -9.22 -0.02 7.30
C GLU A 85 -9.91 0.52 6.04
N GLU A 86 -9.37 1.57 5.44
CA GLU A 86 -9.93 2.21 4.26
C GLU A 86 -8.85 2.41 3.19
N ASP A 87 -9.28 2.72 1.97
CA ASP A 87 -8.36 3.04 0.89
C ASP A 87 -7.55 4.29 1.24
N VAL A 88 -6.28 4.29 0.87
CA VAL A 88 -5.35 5.38 1.15
C VAL A 88 -5.06 6.14 -0.14
N ARG A 89 -5.15 7.46 -0.06
CA ARG A 89 -4.74 8.36 -1.13
C ARG A 89 -3.55 9.16 -0.66
N LEU A 90 -2.40 8.91 -1.26
CA LEU A 90 -1.17 9.59 -0.91
C LEU A 90 -0.97 10.80 -1.80
N LYS A 91 -0.58 11.89 -1.19
CA LYS A 91 -0.19 13.11 -1.89
C LYS A 91 1.27 13.39 -1.56
N VAL A 92 2.12 13.35 -2.57
CA VAL A 92 3.55 13.61 -2.42
C VAL A 92 3.83 15.04 -2.84
N THR A 93 4.41 15.80 -1.93
CA THR A 93 4.72 17.22 -2.14
C THR A 93 6.20 17.46 -1.95
N VAL A 94 6.80 18.23 -2.82
CA VAL A 94 8.19 18.68 -2.70
C VAL A 94 8.19 20.12 -2.20
N ILE A 95 8.91 20.36 -1.12
CA ILE A 95 9.09 21.70 -0.55
C ILE A 95 10.55 22.07 -0.73
N ALA A 96 10.81 23.10 -1.53
CA ALA A 96 12.16 23.60 -1.74
C ALA A 96 12.65 24.32 -0.49
N PHE A 97 13.94 24.18 -0.17
CA PHE A 97 14.54 24.94 0.92
C PHE A 97 14.61 26.43 0.53
N PRO A 98 14.40 27.34 1.50
CA PRO A 98 14.57 28.76 1.25
C PRO A 98 16.01 29.07 0.78
N ASP A 99 16.15 30.08 -0.08
CA ASP A 99 17.46 30.53 -0.53
C ASP A 99 18.32 30.94 0.65
N GLY A 100 19.55 30.44 0.67
CA GLY A 100 20.48 30.74 1.74
C GLY A 100 20.34 29.88 2.99
N ALA A 101 19.46 28.90 2.94
CA ALA A 101 19.31 27.94 4.02
C ALA A 101 20.36 26.82 3.92
#